data_4b259bae1fa7a7659f097700c69d0326
#
_entry.id   4b259bae1fa7a7659f097700c69d0326
#
_cell.length_a   1.000
_cell.length_b   1.000
_cell.length_c   1.000
_cell.angle_alpha   90.00
_cell.angle_beta   90.00
_cell.angle_gamma   90.00
#
_symmetry.space_group_name_H-M   'P 1'
#
loop_
_entity.id
_entity.type
_entity.pdbx_description
1 polymer ?
#
loop_
_entity_poly.entity_id
_entity_poly.type
_entity_poly.pdbx_seq_one_letter_code
_entity_poly.pdbx_strand_id
1 'polypeptide(L)'
;MIEIRNIQKSFDGRVVLDDISAVIQAGKCNLIIGASGSGKTVLTKCMVGLFQPDSGEIIFDGKNIIEMTDDDRKSLRRQIGMLFQGAALFDSMTVEQNILFPLDMFTKLTQTEKKKRVNEVLEKVNLVGSNKKSPAELSGGMKKRVGIARAIILNPKYLFCDEPNSGLDPQTSLLIDKLIKQITTEYNITTVVVTHDMNSVMEIGDNIVYVHKGKKQWEGSNKEIIYSDNELLNKFIFASDFLQDAKQMRMMEDRKS
;
A
#
# COMPACT_ATOMS: atom_id res chain seq x y z
N MET A 1 -3.21 1.38 -14.12
CA MET A 1 -1.91 0.68 -14.15
C MET A 1 -0.81 1.68 -13.88
N ILE A 2 0.25 1.28 -13.14
CA ILE A 2 1.43 2.12 -12.95
C ILE A 2 2.64 1.33 -13.48
N GLU A 3 3.42 1.93 -14.36
CA GLU A 3 4.65 1.35 -14.84
C GLU A 3 5.84 2.09 -14.23
N ILE A 4 6.80 1.32 -13.74
CA ILE A 4 8.06 1.81 -13.17
C ILE A 4 9.16 1.33 -14.11
N ARG A 5 9.96 2.25 -14.64
CA ARG A 5 11.01 1.93 -15.63
C ARG A 5 12.35 2.50 -15.20
N ASN A 6 13.30 1.63 -14.93
CA ASN A 6 14.71 1.92 -14.67
C ASN A 6 14.93 3.01 -13.60
N ILE A 7 14.14 2.98 -12.50
CA ILE A 7 14.20 3.97 -11.44
C ILE A 7 15.50 3.85 -10.67
N GLN A 8 16.20 4.98 -10.59
CA GLN A 8 17.38 5.17 -9.73
C GLN A 8 17.12 6.30 -8.73
N LYS A 9 17.62 6.12 -7.51
CA LYS A 9 17.58 7.16 -6.47
C LYS A 9 18.73 7.01 -5.51
N SER A 10 19.43 8.12 -5.31
CA SER A 10 20.55 8.24 -4.36
C SER A 10 20.29 9.35 -3.35
N PHE A 11 20.88 9.24 -2.17
CA PHE A 11 20.95 10.29 -1.15
C PHE A 11 22.38 10.37 -0.65
N ASP A 12 22.94 11.57 -0.64
CA ASP A 12 24.32 11.83 -0.16
C ASP A 12 25.36 10.87 -0.74
N GLY A 13 25.26 10.59 -2.05
CA GLY A 13 26.14 9.68 -2.77
C GLY A 13 25.88 8.18 -2.55
N ARG A 14 24.93 7.80 -1.68
CA ARG A 14 24.54 6.41 -1.46
C ARG A 14 23.35 6.05 -2.34
N VAL A 15 23.52 5.06 -3.20
CA VAL A 15 22.45 4.50 -4.04
C VAL A 15 21.46 3.74 -3.14
N VAL A 16 20.18 4.09 -3.23
CA VAL A 16 19.07 3.46 -2.49
C VAL A 16 18.17 2.66 -3.43
N LEU A 17 17.91 3.17 -4.64
CA LEU A 17 17.23 2.45 -5.72
C LEU A 17 18.20 2.36 -6.89
N ASP A 18 18.36 1.17 -7.43
CA ASP A 18 19.32 0.85 -8.48
C ASP A 18 18.61 0.04 -9.58
N ASP A 19 18.18 0.74 -10.62
CA ASP A 19 17.55 0.16 -11.81
C ASP A 19 16.28 -0.67 -11.52
N ILE A 20 15.32 -0.11 -10.79
CA ILE A 20 14.06 -0.80 -10.51
C ILE A 20 13.07 -0.60 -11.65
N SER A 21 12.63 -1.72 -12.24
CA SER A 21 11.53 -1.77 -13.22
C SER A 21 10.47 -2.79 -12.77
N ALA A 22 9.21 -2.37 -12.72
CA ALA A 22 8.09 -3.22 -12.30
C ALA A 22 6.76 -2.70 -12.86
N VAL A 23 5.74 -3.56 -12.89
CA VAL A 23 4.38 -3.19 -13.29
C VAL A 23 3.44 -3.35 -12.10
N ILE A 24 2.79 -2.28 -11.70
CA ILE A 24 1.71 -2.27 -10.73
C ILE A 24 0.39 -2.51 -11.47
N GLN A 25 -0.17 -3.69 -11.30
CA GLN A 25 -1.33 -4.16 -12.03
C GLN A 25 -2.59 -3.43 -11.59
N ALA A 26 -3.40 -2.98 -12.56
CA ALA A 26 -4.63 -2.25 -12.30
C ALA A 26 -5.68 -3.14 -11.58
N GLY A 27 -6.41 -2.57 -10.61
CA GLY A 27 -7.47 -3.25 -9.88
C GLY A 27 -7.00 -4.42 -9.01
N LYS A 28 -5.70 -4.51 -8.73
CA LYS A 28 -5.06 -5.57 -7.96
C LYS A 28 -4.43 -5.03 -6.68
N CYS A 29 -4.23 -5.94 -5.73
CA CYS A 29 -3.43 -5.71 -4.54
C CYS A 29 -1.96 -6.03 -4.88
N ASN A 30 -1.17 -5.00 -5.17
CA ASN A 30 0.24 -5.13 -5.51
C ASN A 30 1.07 -4.93 -4.24
N LEU A 31 1.94 -5.88 -3.93
CA LEU A 31 2.81 -5.80 -2.77
C LEU A 31 4.24 -5.49 -3.16
N ILE A 32 4.87 -4.54 -2.48
CA ILE A 32 6.31 -4.29 -2.56
C ILE A 32 6.91 -4.81 -1.26
N ILE A 33 7.67 -5.90 -1.34
CA ILE A 33 8.21 -6.61 -0.19
C ILE A 33 9.74 -6.54 -0.14
N GLY A 34 10.31 -6.78 1.03
CA GLY A 34 11.76 -6.83 1.26
C GLY A 34 12.12 -6.43 2.68
N ALA A 35 13.37 -6.65 3.06
CA ALA A 35 13.89 -6.31 4.38
C ALA A 35 13.84 -4.80 4.66
N SER A 36 13.89 -4.41 5.94
CA SER A 36 14.07 -3.01 6.32
C SER A 36 15.30 -2.40 5.62
N GLY A 37 15.14 -1.18 5.10
CA GLY A 37 16.22 -0.49 4.39
C GLY A 37 16.46 -0.98 2.95
N SER A 38 15.65 -1.87 2.39
CA SER A 38 15.81 -2.35 1.01
C SER A 38 15.39 -1.34 -0.08
N GLY A 39 14.81 -0.18 0.30
CA GLY A 39 14.40 0.87 -0.64
C GLY A 39 12.89 0.99 -0.88
N LYS A 40 12.03 0.11 -0.32
CA LYS A 40 10.57 0.07 -0.55
C LYS A 40 9.87 1.41 -0.33
N THR A 41 10.06 2.02 0.83
CA THR A 41 9.44 3.32 1.16
C THR A 41 9.96 4.44 0.25
N VAL A 42 11.23 4.41 -0.17
CA VAL A 42 11.78 5.38 -1.12
C VAL A 42 11.13 5.21 -2.48
N LEU A 43 10.99 3.98 -2.97
CA LEU A 43 10.29 3.67 -4.22
C LEU A 43 8.85 4.18 -4.18
N THR A 44 8.12 3.90 -3.10
CA THR A 44 6.74 4.38 -2.90
C THR A 44 6.68 5.91 -2.90
N LYS A 45 7.60 6.59 -2.21
CA LYS A 45 7.67 8.05 -2.22
C LYS A 45 7.98 8.64 -3.60
N CYS A 46 8.77 7.95 -4.42
CA CYS A 46 8.97 8.32 -5.82
C CYS A 46 7.66 8.14 -6.62
N MET A 47 6.95 7.03 -6.43
CA MET A 47 5.70 6.76 -7.15
C MET A 47 4.62 7.82 -6.84
N VAL A 48 4.48 8.25 -5.60
CA VAL A 48 3.48 9.28 -5.22
C VAL A 48 3.97 10.71 -5.46
N GLY A 49 5.18 10.88 -6.02
CA GLY A 49 5.76 12.19 -6.34
C GLY A 49 6.21 13.02 -5.15
N LEU A 50 6.52 12.37 -4.01
CA LEU A 50 7.14 13.00 -2.84
C LEU A 50 8.66 13.10 -2.99
N PHE A 51 9.27 12.16 -3.71
CA PHE A 51 10.67 12.22 -4.13
C PHE A 51 10.73 12.18 -5.65
N GLN A 52 11.61 13.00 -6.22
CA GLN A 52 11.96 12.89 -7.63
C GLN A 52 13.05 11.82 -7.77
N PRO A 53 12.90 10.80 -8.64
CA PRO A 53 13.98 9.88 -8.95
C PRO A 53 15.12 10.62 -9.67
N ASP A 54 16.33 10.09 -9.56
CA ASP A 54 17.50 10.67 -10.24
C ASP A 54 17.49 10.33 -11.74
N SER A 55 16.92 9.15 -12.09
CA SER A 55 16.65 8.74 -13.48
C SER A 55 15.51 7.72 -13.53
N GLY A 56 15.05 7.41 -14.75
CA GLY A 56 13.97 6.49 -15.03
C GLY A 56 12.62 7.17 -15.13
N GLU A 57 11.54 6.40 -15.26
CA GLU A 57 10.18 6.88 -15.49
C GLU A 57 9.18 6.21 -14.57
N ILE A 58 8.16 6.97 -14.15
CA ILE A 58 6.99 6.47 -13.43
C ILE A 58 5.75 6.91 -14.20
N ILE A 59 5.04 5.94 -14.77
CA ILE A 59 3.97 6.18 -15.73
C ILE A 59 2.64 5.76 -15.12
N PHE A 60 1.75 6.72 -14.91
CA PHE A 60 0.36 6.49 -14.47
C PHE A 60 -0.56 6.54 -15.69
N ASP A 61 -1.16 5.39 -16.06
CA ASP A 61 -2.07 5.28 -17.20
C ASP A 61 -1.54 5.95 -18.49
N GLY A 62 -0.28 5.71 -18.80
CA GLY A 62 0.39 6.23 -20.00
C GLY A 62 0.97 7.64 -19.86
N LYS A 63 0.87 8.29 -18.69
CA LYS A 63 1.44 9.63 -18.45
C LYS A 63 2.61 9.54 -17.46
N ASN A 64 3.79 9.99 -17.88
CA ASN A 64 4.96 10.04 -17.01
C ASN A 64 4.84 11.17 -15.98
N ILE A 65 4.84 10.84 -14.68
CA ILE A 65 4.67 11.80 -13.59
C ILE A 65 5.81 12.85 -13.56
N ILE A 66 7.00 12.52 -14.07
CA ILE A 66 8.15 13.40 -14.07
C ILE A 66 7.94 14.57 -15.04
N GLU A 67 7.24 14.30 -16.15
CA GLU A 67 6.97 15.27 -17.23
C GLU A 67 5.64 16.02 -17.04
N MET A 68 4.83 15.64 -16.03
CA MET A 68 3.54 16.28 -15.77
C MET A 68 3.69 17.74 -15.36
N THR A 69 2.78 18.57 -15.85
CA THR A 69 2.60 19.94 -15.35
C THR A 69 2.14 19.94 -13.88
N ASP A 70 2.25 21.07 -13.21
CA ASP A 70 1.79 21.18 -11.81
C ASP A 70 0.29 20.88 -11.66
N ASP A 71 -0.53 21.25 -12.64
CA ASP A 71 -1.97 20.98 -12.62
C ASP A 71 -2.29 19.50 -12.88
N ASP A 72 -1.56 18.83 -13.77
CA ASP A 72 -1.65 17.38 -13.95
C ASP A 72 -1.25 16.64 -12.67
N ARG A 73 -0.16 17.06 -12.01
CA ARG A 73 0.28 16.50 -10.72
C ARG A 73 -0.76 16.70 -9.62
N LYS A 74 -1.38 17.88 -9.53
CA LYS A 74 -2.49 18.13 -8.60
C LYS A 74 -3.69 17.22 -8.90
N SER A 75 -4.02 17.04 -10.18
CA SER A 75 -5.09 16.14 -10.60
C SER A 75 -4.79 14.69 -10.23
N LEU A 76 -3.56 14.21 -10.46
CA LEU A 76 -3.13 12.87 -10.08
C LEU A 76 -3.17 12.67 -8.56
N ARG A 77 -2.68 13.65 -7.77
CA ARG A 77 -2.70 13.57 -6.29
C ARG A 77 -4.10 13.40 -5.72
N ARG A 78 -5.13 13.97 -6.34
CA ARG A 78 -6.54 13.77 -5.94
C ARG A 78 -7.02 12.34 -6.18
N GLN A 79 -6.37 11.62 -7.10
CA GLN A 79 -6.67 10.23 -7.41
C GLN A 79 -5.85 9.24 -6.57
N ILE A 80 -4.96 9.72 -5.71
CA ILE A 80 -4.12 8.91 -4.83
C ILE A 80 -4.60 9.03 -3.40
N GLY A 81 -5.01 7.92 -2.80
CA GLY A 81 -5.17 7.79 -1.36
C GLY A 81 -3.90 7.21 -0.73
N MET A 82 -3.55 7.66 0.48
CA MET A 82 -2.35 7.17 1.16
C MET A 82 -2.60 6.88 2.63
N LEU A 83 -2.28 5.65 3.04
CA LEU A 83 -2.14 5.25 4.44
C LEU A 83 -0.65 5.21 4.79
N PHE A 84 -0.23 6.08 5.68
CA PHE A 84 1.15 6.12 6.21
C PHE A 84 1.34 5.09 7.34
N GLN A 85 2.57 4.69 7.59
CA GLN A 85 2.93 3.69 8.61
C GLN A 85 2.31 3.97 9.98
N GLY A 86 2.34 5.21 10.48
CA GLY A 86 1.72 5.62 11.74
C GLY A 86 0.26 6.05 11.64
N ALA A 87 -0.45 5.78 10.52
CA ALA A 87 -1.74 6.35 10.14
C ALA A 87 -1.72 7.88 9.97
N ALA A 88 -0.77 8.59 10.55
CA ALA A 88 -0.57 10.05 10.48
C ALA A 88 -1.88 10.84 10.67
N LEU A 89 -2.64 10.49 11.70
CA LEU A 89 -3.84 11.24 12.07
C LEU A 89 -3.44 12.56 12.72
N PHE A 90 -4.25 13.58 12.51
CA PHE A 90 -4.13 14.86 13.22
C PHE A 90 -4.67 14.69 14.63
N ASP A 91 -3.81 14.74 15.63
CA ASP A 91 -4.18 14.51 17.04
C ASP A 91 -5.15 15.56 17.59
N SER A 92 -5.13 16.77 17.04
CA SER A 92 -6.05 17.87 17.38
C SER A 92 -7.43 17.74 16.75
N MET A 93 -7.66 16.73 15.90
CA MET A 93 -8.91 16.53 15.17
C MET A 93 -9.61 15.25 15.62
N THR A 94 -10.94 15.26 15.59
CA THR A 94 -11.74 14.06 15.79
C THR A 94 -11.60 13.10 14.59
N VAL A 95 -12.10 11.88 14.72
CA VAL A 95 -12.18 10.88 13.63
C VAL A 95 -12.90 11.48 12.42
N GLU A 96 -14.09 12.09 12.63
CA GLU A 96 -14.85 12.73 11.57
C GLU A 96 -14.01 13.81 10.86
N GLN A 97 -13.37 14.69 11.60
CA GLN A 97 -12.55 15.77 11.05
C GLN A 97 -11.33 15.26 10.28
N ASN A 98 -10.66 14.20 10.77
CA ASN A 98 -9.56 13.55 10.05
C ASN A 98 -10.01 13.00 8.70
N ILE A 99 -11.17 12.33 8.65
CA ILE A 99 -11.70 11.73 7.41
C ILE A 99 -12.23 12.82 6.48
N LEU A 100 -12.83 13.87 7.03
CA LEU A 100 -13.44 14.98 6.29
C LEU A 100 -12.40 15.90 5.64
N PHE A 101 -11.19 15.97 6.20
CA PHE A 101 -10.12 16.88 5.77
C PHE A 101 -9.83 16.87 4.24
N PRO A 102 -9.69 15.72 3.55
CA PRO A 102 -9.52 15.74 2.10
C PRO A 102 -10.74 16.28 1.33
N LEU A 103 -11.96 16.06 1.83
CA LEU A 103 -13.16 16.62 1.21
C LEU A 103 -13.19 18.14 1.31
N ASP A 104 -12.73 18.70 2.43
CA ASP A 104 -12.64 20.15 2.62
C ASP A 104 -11.64 20.78 1.67
N MET A 105 -10.50 20.12 1.47
CA MET A 105 -9.44 20.63 0.58
C MET A 105 -9.78 20.52 -0.91
N PHE A 106 -10.48 19.45 -1.33
CA PHE A 106 -10.54 19.11 -2.75
C PHE A 106 -11.94 19.11 -3.35
N THR A 107 -13.00 19.36 -2.57
CA THR A 107 -14.38 19.35 -3.06
C THR A 107 -15.16 20.59 -2.68
N LYS A 108 -16.24 20.86 -3.43
CA LYS A 108 -17.22 21.91 -3.15
C LYS A 108 -18.53 21.34 -2.55
N LEU A 109 -18.49 20.11 -2.00
CA LEU A 109 -19.64 19.48 -1.38
C LEU A 109 -20.16 20.29 -0.18
N THR A 110 -21.45 20.26 0.05
CA THR A 110 -22.06 20.85 1.25
C THR A 110 -21.66 20.07 2.50
N GLN A 111 -21.79 20.69 3.67
CA GLN A 111 -21.48 20.02 4.94
C GLN A 111 -22.33 18.76 5.18
N THR A 112 -23.58 18.77 4.71
CA THR A 112 -24.48 17.60 4.81
C THR A 112 -23.98 16.44 3.95
N GLU A 113 -23.59 16.71 2.70
CA GLU A 113 -23.04 15.70 1.79
C GLU A 113 -21.71 15.13 2.31
N LYS A 114 -20.83 16.00 2.83
CA LYS A 114 -19.56 15.58 3.43
C LYS A 114 -19.77 14.66 4.62
N LYS A 115 -20.66 15.00 5.56
CA LYS A 115 -20.99 14.16 6.71
C LYS A 115 -21.59 12.82 6.30
N LYS A 116 -22.49 12.81 5.30
CA LYS A 116 -23.02 11.56 4.75
C LYS A 116 -21.87 10.68 4.24
N ARG A 117 -20.99 11.25 3.45
CA ARG A 117 -19.82 10.52 2.89
C ARG A 117 -18.87 9.99 3.98
N VAL A 118 -18.63 10.77 5.05
CA VAL A 118 -17.82 10.30 6.20
C VAL A 118 -18.48 9.08 6.87
N ASN A 119 -19.81 9.10 7.07
CA ASN A 119 -20.50 7.97 7.68
C ASN A 119 -20.46 6.71 6.81
N GLU A 120 -20.59 6.86 5.49
CA GLU A 120 -20.45 5.75 4.53
C GLU A 120 -19.06 5.08 4.63
N VAL A 121 -17.98 5.86 4.68
CA VAL A 121 -16.63 5.28 4.80
C VAL A 121 -16.35 4.74 6.20
N LEU A 122 -16.92 5.33 7.26
CA LEU A 122 -16.85 4.78 8.62
C LEU A 122 -17.51 3.42 8.73
N GLU A 123 -18.65 3.23 8.06
CA GLU A 123 -19.30 1.93 7.96
C GLU A 123 -18.41 0.91 7.24
N LYS A 124 -17.80 1.29 6.11
CA LYS A 124 -16.89 0.44 5.33
C LYS A 124 -15.69 -0.05 6.15
N VAL A 125 -15.17 0.78 7.03
CA VAL A 125 -14.03 0.39 7.89
C VAL A 125 -14.44 -0.14 9.27
N ASN A 126 -15.72 -0.47 9.48
CA ASN A 126 -16.28 -0.97 10.73
C ASN A 126 -15.98 -0.05 11.94
N LEU A 127 -16.21 1.26 11.78
CA LEU A 127 -16.04 2.28 12.82
C LEU A 127 -17.28 3.15 13.03
N VAL A 128 -18.47 2.59 12.81
CA VAL A 128 -19.75 3.30 13.03
C VAL A 128 -19.81 3.87 14.45
N GLY A 129 -20.26 5.12 14.57
CA GLY A 129 -20.41 5.82 15.87
C GLY A 129 -19.09 6.35 16.46
N SER A 130 -17.97 6.26 15.75
CA SER A 130 -16.67 6.76 16.22
C SER A 130 -16.39 8.22 15.86
N ASN A 131 -17.33 8.92 15.20
CA ASN A 131 -17.15 10.27 14.64
C ASN A 131 -16.49 11.27 15.61
N LYS A 132 -16.93 11.31 16.86
CA LYS A 132 -16.52 12.30 17.85
C LYS A 132 -15.26 11.91 18.64
N LYS A 133 -14.78 10.68 18.51
CA LYS A 133 -13.57 10.22 19.22
C LYS A 133 -12.35 10.99 18.72
N SER A 134 -11.42 11.24 19.63
CA SER A 134 -10.06 11.72 19.31
C SER A 134 -9.14 10.54 18.96
N PRO A 135 -8.02 10.75 18.25
CA PRO A 135 -7.04 9.69 18.00
C PRO A 135 -6.50 9.04 19.27
N ALA A 136 -6.42 9.76 20.38
CA ALA A 136 -5.96 9.22 21.67
C ALA A 136 -6.89 8.14 22.25
N GLU A 137 -8.18 8.17 21.90
CA GLU A 137 -9.19 7.19 22.35
C GLU A 137 -9.26 5.93 21.46
N LEU A 138 -8.40 5.84 20.43
CA LEU A 138 -8.42 4.76 19.45
C LEU A 138 -7.31 3.75 19.71
N SER A 139 -7.63 2.45 19.55
CA SER A 139 -6.60 1.40 19.46
C SER A 139 -5.76 1.57 18.19
N GLY A 140 -4.58 0.90 18.12
CA GLY A 140 -3.73 0.93 16.93
C GLY A 140 -4.46 0.52 15.65
N GLY A 141 -5.21 -0.57 15.69
CA GLY A 141 -6.03 -1.03 14.56
C GLY A 141 -7.16 -0.06 14.18
N MET A 142 -7.79 0.61 15.16
CA MET A 142 -8.76 1.66 14.86
C MET A 142 -8.12 2.86 14.17
N LYS A 143 -6.92 3.31 14.61
CA LYS A 143 -6.16 4.38 13.95
C LYS A 143 -5.87 4.06 12.50
N LYS A 144 -5.43 2.82 12.21
CA LYS A 144 -5.20 2.36 10.83
C LYS A 144 -6.47 2.41 9.99
N ARG A 145 -7.61 1.94 10.54
CA ARG A 145 -8.90 1.99 9.84
C ARG A 145 -9.38 3.42 9.58
N VAL A 146 -9.20 4.35 10.50
CA VAL A 146 -9.45 5.79 10.24
C VAL A 146 -8.54 6.32 9.14
N GLY A 147 -7.25 5.95 9.14
CA GLY A 147 -6.31 6.29 8.09
C GLY A 147 -6.74 5.77 6.71
N ILE A 148 -7.23 4.52 6.64
CA ILE A 148 -7.80 3.95 5.41
C ILE A 148 -9.05 4.72 4.99
N ALA A 149 -9.99 4.99 5.91
CA ALA A 149 -11.19 5.77 5.63
C ALA A 149 -10.86 7.15 5.03
N ARG A 150 -9.87 7.86 5.62
CA ARG A 150 -9.37 9.13 5.09
C ARG A 150 -8.76 8.98 3.71
N ALA A 151 -8.02 7.90 3.47
CA ALA A 151 -7.38 7.64 2.18
C ALA A 151 -8.39 7.38 1.05
N ILE A 152 -9.54 6.74 1.36
CA ILE A 152 -10.53 6.36 0.34
C ILE A 152 -11.69 7.35 0.19
N ILE A 153 -11.76 8.41 1.02
CA ILE A 153 -12.92 9.33 1.07
C ILE A 153 -13.20 10.04 -0.27
N LEU A 154 -12.15 10.28 -1.06
CA LEU A 154 -12.23 10.92 -2.38
C LEU A 154 -12.48 9.92 -3.53
N ASN A 155 -12.75 8.65 -3.26
CA ASN A 155 -12.82 7.56 -4.26
C ASN A 155 -11.56 7.53 -5.15
N PRO A 156 -10.38 7.31 -4.57
CA PRO A 156 -9.14 7.35 -5.32
C PRO A 156 -9.06 6.20 -6.32
N LYS A 157 -8.34 6.39 -7.42
CA LYS A 157 -8.01 5.34 -8.38
C LYS A 157 -6.84 4.48 -7.91
N TYR A 158 -5.98 5.05 -7.07
CA TYR A 158 -4.78 4.41 -6.53
C TYR A 158 -4.78 4.53 -5.00
N LEU A 159 -4.49 3.44 -4.30
CA LEU A 159 -4.34 3.41 -2.84
C LEU A 159 -2.94 2.91 -2.49
N PHE A 160 -2.19 3.71 -1.76
CA PHE A 160 -0.88 3.35 -1.25
C PHE A 160 -0.95 3.12 0.26
N CYS A 161 -0.47 1.97 0.72
CA CYS A 161 -0.41 1.60 2.13
C CYS A 161 1.04 1.29 2.51
N ASP A 162 1.64 2.14 3.33
CA ASP A 162 3.00 1.95 3.83
C ASP A 162 2.96 1.28 5.20
N GLU A 163 3.38 0.01 5.29
CA GLU A 163 3.41 -0.82 6.49
C GLU A 163 2.07 -0.78 7.26
N PRO A 164 0.94 -1.18 6.63
CA PRO A 164 -0.39 -1.03 7.24
C PRO A 164 -0.53 -1.78 8.56
N ASN A 165 0.16 -2.91 8.72
CA ASN A 165 0.08 -3.81 9.87
C ASN A 165 1.11 -3.53 10.96
N SER A 166 1.99 -2.55 10.76
CA SER A 166 3.04 -2.21 11.72
C SER A 166 2.49 -1.89 13.10
N GLY A 167 2.97 -2.60 14.13
CA GLY A 167 2.60 -2.41 15.53
C GLY A 167 1.23 -3.00 15.93
N LEU A 168 0.65 -3.86 15.11
CA LEU A 168 -0.60 -4.56 15.39
C LEU A 168 -0.34 -6.02 15.79
N ASP A 169 -1.28 -6.59 16.55
CA ASP A 169 -1.33 -8.02 16.80
C ASP A 169 -1.73 -8.80 15.52
N PRO A 170 -1.45 -10.12 15.44
CA PRO A 170 -1.69 -10.90 14.23
C PRO A 170 -3.16 -10.92 13.78
N GLN A 171 -4.12 -10.94 14.72
CA GLN A 171 -5.54 -10.96 14.38
C GLN A 171 -5.99 -9.62 13.79
N THR A 172 -5.56 -8.52 14.40
CA THR A 172 -5.84 -7.17 13.90
C THR A 172 -5.17 -6.93 12.55
N SER A 173 -3.94 -7.42 12.34
CA SER A 173 -3.22 -7.35 11.06
C SER A 173 -4.02 -8.02 9.94
N LEU A 174 -4.51 -9.24 10.18
CA LEU A 174 -5.33 -9.97 9.21
C LEU A 174 -6.63 -9.22 8.86
N LEU A 175 -7.27 -8.55 9.85
CA LEU A 175 -8.46 -7.74 9.59
C LEU A 175 -8.14 -6.52 8.70
N ILE A 176 -6.99 -5.88 8.89
CA ILE A 176 -6.55 -4.77 8.03
C ILE A 176 -6.27 -5.25 6.60
N ASP A 177 -5.60 -6.39 6.44
CA ASP A 177 -5.33 -6.98 5.13
C ASP A 177 -6.61 -7.31 4.38
N LYS A 178 -7.56 -7.98 5.04
CA LYS A 178 -8.89 -8.28 4.45
C LYS A 178 -9.64 -7.01 4.07
N LEU A 179 -9.59 -5.97 4.90
CA LEU A 179 -10.21 -4.68 4.60
C LEU A 179 -9.58 -4.03 3.36
N ILE A 180 -8.25 -4.00 3.26
CA ILE A 180 -7.54 -3.47 2.09
C ILE A 180 -7.91 -4.27 0.83
N LYS A 181 -7.93 -5.60 0.92
CA LYS A 181 -8.31 -6.47 -0.19
C LYS A 181 -9.75 -6.24 -0.64
N GLN A 182 -10.69 -6.16 0.31
CA GLN A 182 -12.10 -5.88 0.04
C GLN A 182 -12.28 -4.54 -0.67
N ILE A 183 -11.66 -3.46 -0.15
CA ILE A 183 -11.72 -2.12 -0.76
C ILE A 183 -11.12 -2.15 -2.17
N THR A 184 -9.98 -2.81 -2.37
CA THR A 184 -9.33 -2.97 -3.68
C THR A 184 -10.30 -3.58 -4.69
N THR A 185 -10.95 -4.68 -4.32
CA THR A 185 -11.85 -5.43 -5.21
C THR A 185 -13.17 -4.68 -5.43
N GLU A 186 -13.81 -4.19 -4.36
CA GLU A 186 -15.13 -3.55 -4.43
C GLU A 186 -15.12 -2.25 -5.25
N TYR A 187 -14.05 -1.47 -5.12
CA TYR A 187 -13.92 -0.19 -5.82
C TYR A 187 -13.03 -0.27 -7.06
N ASN A 188 -12.52 -1.45 -7.40
CA ASN A 188 -11.57 -1.64 -8.52
C ASN A 188 -10.36 -0.69 -8.42
N ILE A 189 -9.85 -0.49 -7.21
CA ILE A 189 -8.70 0.40 -6.92
C ILE A 189 -7.40 -0.34 -7.24
N THR A 190 -6.42 0.34 -7.82
CA THR A 190 -5.05 -0.15 -7.93
C THR A 190 -4.35 0.09 -6.60
N THR A 191 -4.18 -0.95 -5.80
CA THR A 191 -3.61 -0.83 -4.46
C THR A 191 -2.14 -1.26 -4.46
N VAL A 192 -1.29 -0.47 -3.79
CA VAL A 192 0.11 -0.76 -3.52
C VAL A 192 0.30 -0.87 -2.01
N VAL A 193 0.73 -2.02 -1.54
CA VAL A 193 1.03 -2.26 -0.12
C VAL A 193 2.53 -2.50 0.03
N VAL A 194 3.18 -1.67 0.82
CA VAL A 194 4.57 -1.91 1.24
C VAL A 194 4.54 -2.67 2.54
N THR A 195 5.16 -3.83 2.58
CA THR A 195 5.19 -4.65 3.80
C THR A 195 6.40 -5.57 3.86
N HIS A 196 6.72 -6.02 5.06
CA HIS A 196 7.62 -7.14 5.33
C HIS A 196 6.89 -8.30 6.04
N ASP A 197 5.58 -8.21 6.20
CA ASP A 197 4.75 -9.25 6.83
C ASP A 197 4.38 -10.34 5.80
N MET A 198 4.84 -11.57 6.07
CA MET A 198 4.62 -12.70 5.18
C MET A 198 3.16 -13.17 5.17
N ASN A 199 2.40 -12.94 6.24
CA ASN A 199 0.97 -13.25 6.23
C ASN A 199 0.25 -12.37 5.21
N SER A 200 0.53 -11.06 5.19
CA SER A 200 -0.02 -10.14 4.18
C SER A 200 0.34 -10.59 2.76
N VAL A 201 1.59 -11.04 2.55
CA VAL A 201 2.06 -11.52 1.24
C VAL A 201 1.20 -12.68 0.75
N MET A 202 0.93 -13.65 1.61
CA MET A 202 0.18 -14.85 1.26
C MET A 202 -1.33 -14.59 1.13
N GLU A 203 -1.88 -13.72 1.97
CA GLU A 203 -3.33 -13.45 2.03
C GLU A 203 -3.83 -12.54 0.90
N ILE A 204 -3.11 -11.46 0.61
CA ILE A 204 -3.63 -10.41 -0.27
C ILE A 204 -2.78 -10.10 -1.51
N GLY A 205 -1.62 -10.73 -1.68
CA GLY A 205 -0.68 -10.44 -2.76
C GLY A 205 -1.11 -10.99 -4.12
N ASP A 206 -1.82 -10.19 -4.93
CA ASP A 206 -2.13 -10.55 -6.32
C ASP A 206 -0.92 -10.42 -7.24
N ASN A 207 -0.09 -9.41 -6.99
CA ASN A 207 1.17 -9.15 -7.68
C ASN A 207 2.19 -8.69 -6.64
N ILE A 208 3.36 -9.30 -6.61
CA ILE A 208 4.36 -9.10 -5.58
C ILE A 208 5.68 -8.74 -6.24
N VAL A 209 6.26 -7.63 -5.84
CA VAL A 209 7.57 -7.16 -6.27
C VAL A 209 8.54 -7.27 -5.09
N TYR A 210 9.53 -8.16 -5.19
CA TYR A 210 10.55 -8.33 -4.16
C TYR A 210 11.74 -7.41 -4.42
N VAL A 211 12.01 -6.52 -3.47
CA VAL A 211 13.13 -5.56 -3.52
C VAL A 211 14.19 -5.95 -2.49
N HIS A 212 15.42 -6.14 -2.94
CA HIS A 212 16.58 -6.41 -2.10
C HIS A 212 17.74 -5.49 -2.46
N LYS A 213 18.27 -4.76 -1.49
CA LYS A 213 19.40 -3.81 -1.65
C LYS A 213 19.20 -2.87 -2.85
N GLY A 214 18.03 -2.27 -2.96
CA GLY A 214 17.70 -1.29 -3.99
C GLY A 214 17.38 -1.87 -5.38
N LYS A 215 17.39 -3.19 -5.56
CA LYS A 215 17.11 -3.86 -6.85
C LYS A 215 15.87 -4.74 -6.77
N LYS A 216 15.12 -4.82 -7.88
CA LYS A 216 14.09 -5.85 -8.02
C LYS A 216 14.74 -7.20 -8.24
N GLN A 217 14.43 -8.17 -7.39
CA GLN A 217 14.96 -9.53 -7.47
C GLN A 217 13.96 -10.56 -7.98
N TRP A 218 12.65 -10.25 -7.82
CA TRP A 218 11.60 -11.15 -8.27
C TRP A 218 10.27 -10.41 -8.42
N GLU A 219 9.40 -10.90 -9.28
CA GLU A 219 8.02 -10.44 -9.46
C GLU A 219 7.14 -11.64 -9.80
N GLY A 220 5.95 -11.71 -9.20
CA GLY A 220 4.96 -12.76 -9.41
C GLY A 220 3.80 -12.65 -8.41
N SER A 221 2.94 -13.67 -8.36
CA SER A 221 1.79 -13.74 -7.45
C SER A 221 2.12 -14.51 -6.16
N ASN A 222 1.21 -14.44 -5.17
CA ASN A 222 1.30 -15.26 -3.95
C ASN A 222 1.21 -16.77 -4.23
N LYS A 223 0.64 -17.17 -5.36
CA LYS A 223 0.60 -18.58 -5.80
C LYS A 223 1.94 -19.01 -6.38
N GLU A 224 2.59 -18.16 -7.16
CA GLU A 224 3.87 -18.45 -7.82
C GLU A 224 5.06 -18.38 -6.85
N ILE A 225 4.96 -17.60 -5.78
CA ILE A 225 6.04 -17.39 -4.82
C ILE A 225 6.52 -18.70 -4.16
N ILE A 226 5.60 -19.65 -3.97
CA ILE A 226 5.87 -20.97 -3.39
C ILE A 226 6.80 -21.79 -4.28
N TYR A 227 6.66 -21.66 -5.61
CA TYR A 227 7.42 -22.41 -6.60
C TYR A 227 8.68 -21.69 -7.09
N SER A 228 8.96 -20.50 -6.53
CA SER A 228 10.12 -19.72 -6.95
C SER A 228 11.44 -20.41 -6.55
N ASP A 229 12.38 -20.47 -7.50
CA ASP A 229 13.76 -20.94 -7.30
C ASP A 229 14.70 -19.79 -6.88
N ASN A 230 14.18 -18.57 -6.71
CA ASN A 230 14.99 -17.42 -6.29
C ASN A 230 15.47 -17.60 -4.84
N GLU A 231 16.76 -17.84 -4.66
CA GLU A 231 17.35 -18.10 -3.35
C GLU A 231 17.17 -16.94 -2.36
N LEU A 232 17.31 -15.68 -2.82
CA LEU A 232 17.16 -14.50 -1.96
C LEU A 232 15.73 -14.35 -1.47
N LEU A 233 14.76 -14.57 -2.35
CA LEU A 233 13.35 -14.57 -2.02
C LEU A 233 13.03 -15.69 -1.02
N ASN A 234 13.51 -16.91 -1.29
CA ASN A 234 13.29 -18.06 -0.42
C ASN A 234 13.86 -17.85 0.99
N LYS A 235 15.07 -17.32 1.08
CA LYS A 235 15.68 -16.96 2.38
C LYS A 235 14.92 -15.86 3.12
N PHE A 236 14.25 -14.96 2.38
CA PHE A 236 13.49 -13.88 2.99
C PHE A 236 12.11 -14.34 3.47
N ILE A 237 11.38 -15.11 2.65
CA ILE A 237 10.00 -15.54 2.95
C ILE A 237 9.97 -16.76 3.86
N PHE A 238 10.76 -17.77 3.53
CA PHE A 238 10.80 -19.06 4.23
C PHE A 238 11.98 -19.13 5.20
N ALA A 239 12.14 -18.06 6.00
CA ALA A 239 13.25 -17.93 6.94
C ALA A 239 13.16 -18.89 8.15
N SER A 240 11.97 -19.40 8.49
CA SER A 240 11.76 -20.37 9.56
C SER A 240 11.54 -21.77 9.03
N ASP A 241 11.96 -22.79 9.79
CA ASP A 241 11.75 -24.20 9.45
C ASP A 241 10.27 -24.51 9.22
N PHE A 242 9.39 -23.95 10.05
CA PHE A 242 7.94 -24.09 9.89
C PHE A 242 7.44 -23.66 8.51
N LEU A 243 7.90 -22.51 7.99
CA LEU A 243 7.51 -22.00 6.68
C LEU A 243 8.14 -22.82 5.55
N GLN A 244 9.34 -23.38 5.75
CA GLN A 244 9.96 -24.28 4.79
C GLN A 244 9.18 -25.59 4.67
N ASP A 245 8.80 -26.18 5.80
CA ASP A 245 7.98 -27.38 5.84
C ASP A 245 6.61 -27.16 5.19
N ALA A 246 5.96 -26.04 5.49
CA ALA A 246 4.69 -25.66 4.87
C ALA A 246 4.81 -25.52 3.34
N LYS A 247 5.91 -24.94 2.84
CA LYS A 247 6.22 -24.85 1.41
C LYS A 247 6.32 -26.25 0.80
N GLN A 248 7.11 -27.14 1.43
CA GLN A 248 7.34 -28.50 0.94
C GLN A 248 6.05 -29.32 0.90
N MET A 249 5.24 -29.26 1.96
CA MET A 249 3.94 -29.94 2.01
C MET A 249 3.04 -29.51 0.85
N ARG A 250 2.91 -28.20 0.61
CA ARG A 250 2.07 -27.67 -0.46
C ARG A 250 2.57 -28.08 -1.85
N MET A 251 3.89 -28.06 -2.07
CA MET A 251 4.49 -28.55 -3.32
C MET A 251 4.24 -30.06 -3.54
N MET A 252 4.14 -30.86 -2.47
CA MET A 252 3.82 -32.30 -2.56
C MET A 252 2.34 -32.55 -2.85
N GLU A 253 1.43 -31.76 -2.30
CA GLU A 253 -0.01 -31.84 -2.55
C GLU A 253 -0.34 -31.53 -4.01
N ASP A 254 0.23 -30.46 -4.55
CA ASP A 254 -0.02 -30.04 -5.93
C ASP A 254 0.58 -30.98 -6.99
N ARG A 255 1.57 -31.82 -6.62
CA ARG A 255 2.11 -32.90 -7.50
C ARG A 255 1.21 -34.13 -7.55
N LYS A 256 0.26 -34.26 -6.62
CA LYS A 256 -0.66 -35.40 -6.53
C LYS A 256 -2.04 -35.13 -7.15
N SER A 257 -2.34 -33.87 -7.44
CA SER A 257 -3.57 -33.41 -8.13
C SER A 257 -3.33 -33.19 -9.62
#